data_c31ae327a7f85ec8c36d824ee2edf361
#
_entry.id   c31ae327a7f85ec8c36d824ee2edf361
#
_cell.length_a   1.000
_cell.length_b   1.000
_cell.length_c   1.000
_cell.angle_alpha   90.00
_cell.angle_beta   90.00
_cell.angle_gamma   90.00
#
_symmetry.space_group_name_H-M   'P 1'
#
loop_
_entity.id
_entity.type
_entity.pdbx_description
1 polymer ?
#
loop_
_entity_poly.entity_id
_entity_poly.type
_entity_poly.pdbx_seq_one_letter_code
_entity_poly.pdbx_strand_id
1 'polypeptide(L)'
;MLETGQTAPDFTLPRDGGGDVTLSAQRPKAVVLYFYPKDDTPGCTKEAIGFTEHLDAFTAANAVVIGLSKDTVAKHDKFRAKYDLGVILASDAEGDVCERYDTWV
;
A
#
# COMPACT_ATOMS: atom_id res chain seq x y z
N MET A 1 -1.46 8.05 17.24
CA MET A 1 -0.50 7.32 16.37
C MET A 1 -0.27 5.93 16.92
N LEU A 2 -0.16 4.96 16.04
CA LEU A 2 0.14 3.59 16.44
C LEU A 2 1.59 3.49 16.94
N GLU A 3 1.79 2.68 17.96
CA GLU A 3 3.12 2.47 18.55
C GLU A 3 3.58 1.04 18.31
N THR A 4 4.87 0.84 18.38
CA THR A 4 5.46 -0.50 18.28
C THR A 4 4.85 -1.43 19.33
N GLY A 5 4.44 -2.60 18.91
CA GLY A 5 3.81 -3.59 19.78
C GLY A 5 2.29 -3.54 19.80
N GLN A 6 1.68 -2.49 19.27
CA GLN A 6 0.23 -2.43 19.13
C GLN A 6 -0.24 -3.26 17.94
N THR A 7 -1.44 -3.82 18.05
CA THR A 7 -2.09 -4.50 16.92
C THR A 7 -2.59 -3.45 15.94
N ALA A 8 -2.15 -3.55 14.69
CA ALA A 8 -2.61 -2.65 13.64
C ALA A 8 -4.09 -2.90 13.32
N PRO A 9 -4.89 -1.85 13.11
CA PRO A 9 -6.28 -2.02 12.67
C PRO A 9 -6.35 -2.81 11.37
N ASP A 10 -7.23 -3.81 11.32
CA ASP A 10 -7.45 -4.56 10.08
C ASP A 10 -8.24 -3.73 9.08
N PHE A 11 -8.09 -4.03 7.80
CA PHE A 11 -8.84 -3.36 6.75
C PHE A 11 -9.01 -4.25 5.53
N THR A 12 -10.02 -3.94 4.74
CA THR A 12 -10.21 -4.48 3.39
C THR A 12 -10.47 -3.30 2.47
N LEU A 13 -9.63 -3.14 1.48
CA LEU A 13 -9.70 -2.02 0.55
C LEU A 13 -9.61 -2.48 -0.89
N PRO A 14 -10.25 -1.76 -1.83
CA PRO A 14 -10.03 -1.98 -3.25
C PRO A 14 -8.55 -1.77 -3.59
N ARG A 15 -8.08 -2.49 -4.60
CA ARG A 15 -6.68 -2.42 -5.02
C ARG A 15 -6.55 -2.28 -6.52
N ASP A 16 -5.36 -1.91 -6.96
CA ASP A 16 -4.97 -1.92 -8.37
C ASP A 16 -5.19 -3.31 -8.98
N GLY A 17 -5.57 -3.36 -10.23
CA GLY A 17 -5.82 -4.60 -10.95
C GLY A 17 -7.18 -5.22 -10.67
N GLY A 18 -7.99 -4.64 -9.79
CA GLY A 18 -9.31 -5.14 -9.40
C GLY A 18 -9.30 -5.99 -8.15
N GLY A 19 -10.47 -6.24 -7.59
CA GLY A 19 -10.61 -6.98 -6.34
C GLY A 19 -10.20 -6.16 -5.13
N ASP A 20 -10.00 -6.82 -4.01
CA ASP A 20 -9.69 -6.21 -2.73
C ASP A 20 -8.41 -6.77 -2.13
N VAL A 21 -7.81 -6.03 -1.21
CA VAL A 21 -6.73 -6.50 -0.36
C VAL A 21 -7.17 -6.37 1.11
N THR A 22 -6.98 -7.45 1.87
CA THR A 22 -7.29 -7.49 3.31
C THR A 22 -5.99 -7.70 4.08
N LEU A 23 -5.72 -6.82 5.05
CA LEU A 23 -4.46 -6.89 5.82
C LEU A 23 -4.32 -8.24 6.54
N SER A 24 -5.34 -8.67 7.26
CA SER A 24 -5.30 -9.93 8.03
C SER A 24 -5.13 -11.17 7.16
N ALA A 25 -5.55 -11.11 5.89
CA ALA A 25 -5.39 -12.22 4.95
C ALA A 25 -3.94 -12.46 4.53
N GLN A 26 -3.04 -11.52 4.82
CA GLN A 26 -1.62 -11.66 4.48
C GLN A 26 -0.86 -12.55 5.48
N ARG A 27 -1.45 -12.84 6.64
CA ARG A 27 -0.82 -13.69 7.65
C ARG A 27 -0.50 -15.07 7.06
N PRO A 28 0.63 -15.68 7.41
CA PRO A 28 1.62 -15.25 8.40
C PRO A 28 2.74 -14.37 7.83
N LYS A 29 2.57 -13.80 6.64
CA LYS A 29 3.57 -12.93 6.03
C LYS A 29 3.72 -11.63 6.80
N ALA A 30 4.92 -11.10 6.82
CA ALA A 30 5.14 -9.72 7.27
C ALA A 30 4.60 -8.76 6.21
N VAL A 31 4.07 -7.63 6.64
CA VAL A 31 3.53 -6.61 5.74
C VAL A 31 4.30 -5.31 5.93
N VAL A 32 4.85 -4.80 4.83
CA VAL A 32 5.37 -3.44 4.78
C VAL A 32 4.23 -2.57 4.24
N LEU A 33 3.58 -1.84 5.13
CA LEU A 33 2.47 -0.96 4.78
C LEU A 33 2.98 0.47 4.81
N TYR A 34 2.95 1.16 3.67
CA TYR A 34 3.38 2.55 3.62
C TYR A 34 2.26 3.44 3.11
N PHE A 35 2.19 4.64 3.68
CA PHE A 35 1.17 5.62 3.36
C PHE A 35 1.81 6.75 2.57
N TYR A 36 1.13 7.24 1.54
CA TYR A 36 1.64 8.34 0.73
C TYR A 36 0.49 9.25 0.29
N PRO A 37 0.77 10.53 0.04
CA PRO A 37 -0.31 11.49 -0.20
C PRO A 37 -0.98 11.37 -1.56
N LYS A 38 -0.24 11.05 -2.62
CA LYS A 38 -0.82 11.10 -3.97
C LYS A 38 0.02 10.33 -4.98
N ASP A 39 -0.66 9.59 -5.87
CA ASP A 39 -0.03 8.88 -6.99
C ASP A 39 0.70 9.86 -7.93
N ASP A 40 1.78 9.36 -8.52
CA ASP A 40 2.52 10.05 -9.57
C ASP A 40 3.09 11.42 -9.16
N THR A 41 3.37 11.60 -7.87
CA THR A 41 4.19 12.72 -7.40
C THR A 41 5.65 12.28 -7.33
N PRO A 42 6.63 13.20 -7.46
CA PRO A 42 8.04 12.79 -7.57
C PRO A 42 8.54 11.89 -6.42
N GLY A 43 8.27 12.27 -5.18
CA GLY A 43 8.70 11.49 -4.02
C GLY A 43 8.01 10.14 -3.92
N CYS A 44 6.70 10.10 -4.12
CA CYS A 44 5.91 8.88 -4.05
C CYS A 44 6.25 7.92 -5.18
N THR A 45 6.51 8.44 -6.37
CA THR A 45 6.94 7.64 -7.52
C THR A 45 8.29 6.98 -7.25
N LYS A 46 9.24 7.73 -6.74
CA LYS A 46 10.58 7.23 -6.41
C LYS A 46 10.52 6.12 -5.37
N GLU A 47 9.68 6.30 -4.35
CA GLU A 47 9.48 5.31 -3.29
C GLU A 47 8.87 4.02 -3.83
N ALA A 48 7.83 4.12 -4.67
CA ALA A 48 7.17 2.96 -5.27
C ALA A 48 8.10 2.19 -6.19
N ILE A 49 8.93 2.88 -6.97
CA ILE A 49 9.94 2.27 -7.83
C ILE A 49 10.99 1.56 -6.97
N GLY A 50 11.45 2.19 -5.90
CA GLY A 50 12.41 1.60 -4.97
C GLY A 50 11.91 0.30 -4.36
N PHE A 51 10.67 0.27 -3.87
CA PHE A 51 10.06 -0.96 -3.38
C PHE A 51 9.95 -2.03 -4.46
N THR A 52 9.56 -1.63 -5.68
CA THR A 52 9.42 -2.56 -6.81
C THR A 52 10.77 -3.21 -7.16
N GLU A 53 11.84 -2.44 -7.17
CA GLU A 53 13.18 -2.94 -7.46
C GLU A 53 13.66 -3.98 -6.44
N HIS A 54 13.16 -3.93 -5.21
CA HIS A 54 13.56 -4.81 -4.11
C HIS A 54 12.52 -5.89 -3.79
N LEU A 55 11.50 -6.07 -4.65
CA LEU A 55 10.43 -7.03 -4.39
C LEU A 55 10.93 -8.45 -4.18
N ASP A 56 11.94 -8.88 -4.93
CA ASP A 56 12.51 -10.22 -4.78
C ASP A 56 13.06 -10.43 -3.37
N ALA A 57 13.71 -9.43 -2.80
CA ALA A 57 14.22 -9.49 -1.44
C ALA A 57 13.10 -9.56 -0.41
N PHE A 58 12.02 -8.78 -0.60
CA PHE A 58 10.85 -8.85 0.29
C PHE A 58 10.17 -10.20 0.21
N THR A 59 9.97 -10.73 -0.99
CA THR A 59 9.38 -12.06 -1.20
C THR A 59 10.24 -13.14 -0.54
N ALA A 60 11.56 -13.08 -0.69
CA ALA A 60 12.47 -14.04 -0.05
C ALA A 60 12.39 -13.97 1.48
N ALA A 61 12.08 -12.79 2.04
CA ALA A 61 11.89 -12.60 3.47
C ALA A 61 10.45 -12.92 3.93
N ASN A 62 9.63 -13.48 3.07
CA ASN A 62 8.21 -13.76 3.32
C ASN A 62 7.42 -12.50 3.72
N ALA A 63 7.65 -11.41 3.00
CA ALA A 63 7.01 -10.13 3.22
C ALA A 63 6.26 -9.66 1.98
N VAL A 64 5.20 -8.89 2.18
CA VAL A 64 4.43 -8.24 1.11
C VAL A 64 4.45 -6.73 1.34
N VAL A 65 4.49 -5.96 0.24
CA VAL A 65 4.52 -4.50 0.29
C VAL A 65 3.19 -3.95 -0.23
N ILE A 66 2.54 -3.14 0.60
CA ILE A 66 1.26 -2.50 0.27
C ILE A 66 1.41 -0.99 0.43
N GLY A 67 1.23 -0.26 -0.66
CA GLY A 67 1.13 1.20 -0.64
C GLY A 67 -0.33 1.61 -0.50
N LEU A 68 -0.62 2.65 0.26
CA LEU A 68 -1.97 3.07 0.56
C LEU A 68 -2.09 4.59 0.47
N SER A 69 -3.05 5.06 -0.31
CA SER A 69 -3.37 6.47 -0.44
C SER A 69 -4.87 6.66 -0.65
N LYS A 70 -5.30 7.92 -0.70
CA LYS A 70 -6.69 8.28 -0.98
C LYS A 70 -7.01 8.33 -2.48
N ASP A 71 -6.06 8.02 -3.34
CA ASP A 71 -6.31 7.94 -4.78
C ASP A 71 -7.26 6.79 -5.12
N THR A 72 -7.99 6.93 -6.23
CA THR A 72 -8.91 5.90 -6.71
C THR A 72 -8.15 4.71 -7.30
N VAL A 73 -8.83 3.57 -7.42
CA VAL A 73 -8.26 2.40 -8.11
C VAL A 73 -7.86 2.73 -9.54
N ALA A 74 -8.66 3.55 -10.24
CA ALA A 74 -8.33 3.96 -11.60
C ALA A 74 -7.00 4.72 -11.68
N LYS A 75 -6.73 5.59 -10.71
CA LYS A 75 -5.45 6.29 -10.63
C LYS A 75 -4.31 5.34 -10.29
N HIS A 76 -4.54 4.41 -9.38
CA HIS A 76 -3.56 3.37 -9.04
C HIS A 76 -3.19 2.52 -10.25
N ASP A 77 -4.18 2.15 -11.07
CA ASP A 77 -3.94 1.38 -12.28
C ASP A 77 -3.05 2.14 -13.26
N LYS A 78 -3.30 3.43 -13.44
CA LYS A 78 -2.48 4.30 -14.29
C LYS A 78 -1.06 4.44 -13.76
N PHE A 79 -0.92 4.64 -12.46
CA PHE A 79 0.36 4.79 -11.79
C PHE A 79 1.19 3.52 -11.96
N ARG A 80 0.58 2.38 -11.69
CA ARG A 80 1.23 1.08 -11.85
C ARG A 80 1.70 0.84 -13.28
N ALA A 81 0.84 1.11 -14.25
CA ALA A 81 1.16 0.90 -15.67
C ALA A 81 2.29 1.84 -16.14
N LYS A 82 2.25 3.09 -15.69
CA LYS A 82 3.22 4.10 -16.12
C LYS A 82 4.66 3.75 -15.70
N TYR A 83 4.83 3.18 -14.52
CA TYR A 83 6.14 2.90 -13.95
C TYR A 83 6.42 1.41 -13.76
N ASP A 84 5.54 0.55 -14.26
CA ASP A 84 5.68 -0.92 -14.13
C ASP A 84 5.89 -1.34 -12.67
N LEU A 85 5.03 -0.86 -11.79
CA LEU A 85 5.14 -1.13 -10.36
C LEU A 85 4.68 -2.54 -10.01
N GLY A 86 5.37 -3.17 -9.07
CA GLY A 86 5.04 -4.52 -8.60
C GLY A 86 4.39 -4.55 -7.22
N VAL A 87 4.34 -3.41 -6.52
CA VAL A 87 3.72 -3.34 -5.19
C VAL A 87 2.19 -3.33 -5.30
N ILE A 88 1.51 -3.76 -4.23
CA ILE A 88 0.05 -3.65 -4.16
C ILE A 88 -0.28 -2.19 -3.82
N LEU A 89 -1.20 -1.59 -4.58
CA LEU A 89 -1.66 -0.23 -4.34
C LEU A 89 -3.12 -0.27 -3.86
N ALA A 90 -3.34 0.00 -2.58
CA ALA A 90 -4.66 -0.02 -1.97
C ALA A 90 -5.27 1.39 -1.98
N SER A 91 -6.58 1.46 -2.25
CA SER A 91 -7.30 2.73 -2.35
C SER A 91 -8.17 2.98 -1.13
N ASP A 92 -7.86 4.04 -0.39
CA ASP A 92 -8.66 4.51 0.74
C ASP A 92 -9.54 5.71 0.34
N ALA A 93 -9.92 5.81 -0.95
CA ALA A 93 -10.68 6.94 -1.48
C ALA A 93 -12.01 7.15 -0.75
N GLU A 94 -12.67 6.07 -0.35
CA GLU A 94 -13.98 6.11 0.32
C GLU A 94 -13.95 5.53 1.73
N GLY A 95 -12.76 5.20 2.23
CA GLY A 95 -12.58 4.60 3.54
C GLY A 95 -12.02 5.56 4.57
N ASP A 96 -11.71 5.02 5.73
CA ASP A 96 -11.17 5.76 6.87
C ASP A 96 -9.87 5.14 7.41
N VAL A 97 -9.21 4.32 6.61
CA VAL A 97 -8.02 3.57 7.05
C VAL A 97 -6.87 4.51 7.40
N CYS A 98 -6.62 5.53 6.57
CA CYS A 98 -5.57 6.51 6.87
C CYS A 98 -5.82 7.19 8.22
N GLU A 99 -7.07 7.55 8.50
CA GLU A 99 -7.45 8.17 9.76
C GLU A 99 -7.30 7.20 10.93
N ARG A 100 -7.72 5.94 10.76
CA ARG A 100 -7.59 4.93 11.82
C ARG A 100 -6.14 4.62 12.16
N TYR A 101 -5.23 4.79 11.20
CA TYR A 101 -3.78 4.64 11.43
C TYR A 101 -3.13 5.93 11.92
N ASP A 102 -3.92 7.00 12.05
CA ASP A 102 -3.44 8.33 12.49
C ASP A 102 -2.30 8.86 11.60
N THR A 103 -2.42 8.60 10.30
CA THR A 103 -1.41 9.00 9.30
C THR A 103 -1.87 10.13 8.40
N TRP A 104 -3.12 10.57 8.54
CA TRP A 104 -3.71 11.57 7.65
C TRP A 104 -4.23 12.75 8.46
N VAL A 105 -3.92 13.95 8.03
CA VAL A 105 -4.33 15.19 8.67
C VAL A 105 -5.12 16.07 7.71
#